data_b0b7787c007011957eb2709504b8920b
#
_entry.id   b0b7787c007011957eb2709504b8920b
#
_cell.length_a   1.000
_cell.length_b   1.000
_cell.length_c   1.000
_cell.angle_alpha   90.00
_cell.angle_beta   90.00
_cell.angle_gamma   90.00
#
_symmetry.space_group_name_H-M   'P 1'
#
loop_
_entity.id
_entity.type
_entity.pdbx_description
1 polymer ?
#
loop_
_entity_poly.entity_id
_entity_poly.type
_entity_poly.pdbx_seq_one_letter_code
_entity_poly.pdbx_strand_id
1 'polypeptide(L)'
;EKRAPWALGITGLIVGMPVFFESGLLILIPVAFGIARKTKKSVFCYSIPLLAGLAIGHAFVPPTPGPVLVAEMLNVQLSYVIMLGIVIGIPAMILAGPVFGKFAGNNIPFMKPAQLVVAFLVAAAVRVSVGSATVSMTMAAGIIASMPMVSGLSQLQLATLTIAIAAGGTAFSHVNDSGFWLSKSLFEVDEKTNLKTWTVMETIVGLVGIVGATIVWFIVS
;
A
#
# COMPACT_ATOMS: atom_id res chain seq x y z
N GLU A 1 12.79 2.92 22.16
CA GLU A 1 12.53 3.78 21.01
C GLU A 1 13.57 3.61 19.88
N LYS A 2 14.89 3.63 20.20
CA LYS A 2 15.98 3.49 19.21
C LYS A 2 15.97 2.13 18.49
N ARG A 3 15.40 1.10 19.08
CA ARG A 3 15.34 -0.26 18.54
C ARG A 3 14.09 -0.53 17.70
N ALA A 4 13.07 0.33 17.74
CA ALA A 4 11.80 0.09 17.05
C ALA A 4 11.93 -0.01 15.52
N PRO A 5 12.73 0.82 14.83
CA PRO A 5 12.97 0.66 13.38
C PRO A 5 13.57 -0.71 13.03
N TRP A 6 14.51 -1.18 13.83
CA TRP A 6 15.14 -2.48 13.66
C TRP A 6 14.15 -3.63 13.88
N ALA A 7 13.35 -3.53 14.94
CA ALA A 7 12.31 -4.51 15.22
C ALA A 7 11.29 -4.60 14.07
N LEU A 8 10.86 -3.45 13.53
CA LEU A 8 9.93 -3.41 12.39
C LEU A 8 10.55 -3.99 11.11
N GLY A 9 11.82 -3.71 10.82
CA GLY A 9 12.51 -4.31 9.69
C GLY A 9 12.60 -5.83 9.81
N ILE A 10 12.98 -6.35 10.98
CA ILE A 10 13.05 -7.79 11.24
C ILE A 10 11.66 -8.43 11.19
N THR A 11 10.66 -7.79 11.80
CA THR A 11 9.27 -8.27 11.73
C THR A 11 8.77 -8.32 10.29
N GLY A 12 9.05 -7.26 9.50
CA GLY A 12 8.72 -7.22 8.08
C GLY A 12 9.40 -8.36 7.31
N LEU A 13 10.69 -8.59 7.55
CA LEU A 13 11.44 -9.67 6.91
C LEU A 13 10.83 -11.05 7.23
N ILE A 14 10.56 -11.34 8.49
CA ILE A 14 10.00 -12.62 8.92
C ILE A 14 8.58 -12.82 8.37
N VAL A 15 7.72 -11.79 8.45
CA VAL A 15 6.34 -11.87 7.96
C VAL A 15 6.28 -11.90 6.43
N GLY A 16 7.18 -11.19 5.75
CA GLY A 16 7.26 -11.17 4.29
C GLY A 16 7.65 -12.50 3.66
N MET A 17 8.26 -13.41 4.40
CA MET A 17 8.60 -14.75 3.87
C MET A 17 7.35 -15.59 3.55
N PRO A 18 6.40 -15.83 4.47
CA PRO A 18 5.21 -16.63 4.20
C PRO A 18 4.01 -15.84 3.72
N VAL A 19 4.02 -14.51 3.80
CA VAL A 19 2.88 -13.65 3.53
C VAL A 19 3.17 -12.75 2.33
N PHE A 20 2.20 -12.56 1.45
CA PHE A 20 2.31 -11.58 0.37
C PHE A 20 2.59 -10.19 0.92
N PHE A 21 3.45 -9.45 0.23
CA PHE A 21 3.89 -8.11 0.64
C PHE A 21 2.72 -7.19 1.01
N GLU A 22 1.70 -7.14 0.16
CA GLU A 22 0.52 -6.28 0.34
C GLU A 22 -0.26 -6.64 1.62
N SER A 23 -0.48 -7.93 1.85
CA SER A 23 -1.19 -8.42 3.03
C SER A 23 -0.41 -8.14 4.31
N GLY A 24 0.90 -8.39 4.29
CA GLY A 24 1.80 -8.09 5.41
C GLY A 24 1.84 -6.59 5.71
N LEU A 25 1.89 -5.77 4.66
CA LEU A 25 1.88 -4.32 4.79
C LEU A 25 0.59 -3.82 5.45
N LEU A 26 -0.57 -4.27 4.94
CA LEU A 26 -1.87 -3.84 5.45
C LEU A 26 -2.08 -4.18 6.94
N ILE A 27 -1.59 -5.34 7.37
CA ILE A 27 -1.70 -5.79 8.76
C ILE A 27 -0.73 -5.00 9.67
N LEU A 28 0.49 -4.74 9.21
CA LEU A 28 1.55 -4.21 10.06
C LEU A 28 1.74 -2.70 9.98
N ILE A 29 1.27 -2.03 8.94
CA ILE A 29 1.45 -0.57 8.78
C ILE A 29 0.82 0.24 9.92
N PRO A 30 -0.35 -0.12 10.50
CA PRO A 30 -0.90 0.57 11.65
C PRO A 30 0.03 0.55 12.88
N VAL A 31 0.84 -0.51 13.04
CA VAL A 31 1.83 -0.61 14.13
C VAL A 31 2.93 0.43 13.94
N ALA A 32 3.45 0.59 12.71
CA ALA A 32 4.46 1.61 12.40
C ALA A 32 3.93 3.02 12.66
N PHE A 33 2.70 3.33 12.24
CA PHE A 33 2.04 4.60 12.54
C PHE A 33 1.83 4.81 14.04
N GLY A 34 1.39 3.78 14.77
CA GLY A 34 1.20 3.84 16.23
C GLY A 34 2.50 4.18 16.97
N ILE A 35 3.63 3.57 16.56
CA ILE A 35 4.96 3.86 17.13
C ILE A 35 5.42 5.27 16.79
N ALA A 36 5.26 5.71 15.53
CA ALA A 36 5.61 7.04 15.08
C ALA A 36 4.88 8.11 15.91
N ARG A 37 3.60 7.90 16.15
CA ARG A 37 2.74 8.75 16.97
C ARG A 37 3.22 8.84 18.43
N LYS A 38 3.49 7.67 19.04
CA LYS A 38 3.95 7.58 20.43
C LYS A 38 5.32 8.24 20.63
N THR A 39 6.19 8.13 19.64
CA THR A 39 7.57 8.65 19.71
C THR A 39 7.70 10.09 19.20
N LYS A 40 6.64 10.66 18.59
CA LYS A 40 6.63 11.98 17.95
C LYS A 40 7.69 12.13 16.86
N LYS A 41 8.07 11.05 16.20
CA LYS A 41 9.02 11.02 15.07
C LYS A 41 8.30 10.84 13.75
N SER A 42 9.01 11.17 12.66
CA SER A 42 8.51 10.94 11.31
C SER A 42 8.09 9.48 11.12
N VAL A 43 6.96 9.26 10.47
CA VAL A 43 6.45 7.94 10.13
C VAL A 43 7.45 7.16 9.27
N PHE A 44 8.24 7.84 8.43
CA PHE A 44 9.27 7.23 7.60
C PHE A 44 10.35 6.49 8.41
N CYS A 45 10.63 6.93 9.63
CA CYS A 45 11.57 6.23 10.52
C CYS A 45 11.11 4.81 10.86
N TYR A 46 9.84 4.49 10.71
CA TYR A 46 9.22 3.24 11.11
C TYR A 46 8.61 2.47 9.93
N SER A 47 7.95 3.17 9.01
CA SER A 47 7.35 2.52 7.83
C SER A 47 8.40 2.03 6.84
N ILE A 48 9.46 2.78 6.58
CA ILE A 48 10.51 2.36 5.64
C ILE A 48 11.21 1.07 6.09
N PRO A 49 11.65 0.91 7.34
CA PRO A 49 12.17 -0.37 7.82
C PRO A 49 11.20 -1.54 7.66
N LEU A 50 9.93 -1.32 7.99
CA LEU A 50 8.89 -2.34 7.81
C LEU A 50 8.73 -2.74 6.34
N LEU A 51 8.62 -1.76 5.45
CA LEU A 51 8.49 -1.95 4.01
C LEU A 51 9.70 -2.69 3.43
N ALA A 52 10.91 -2.29 3.82
CA ALA A 52 12.14 -2.94 3.36
C ALA A 52 12.20 -4.41 3.79
N GLY A 53 11.84 -4.70 5.04
CA GLY A 53 11.77 -6.06 5.53
C GLY A 53 10.76 -6.91 4.77
N LEU A 54 9.53 -6.42 4.63
CA LEU A 54 8.46 -7.11 3.89
C LEU A 54 8.86 -7.36 2.42
N ALA A 55 9.38 -6.35 1.74
CA ALA A 55 9.77 -6.46 0.33
C ALA A 55 10.88 -7.50 0.14
N ILE A 56 11.89 -7.50 1.00
CA ILE A 56 13.01 -8.43 0.91
C ILE A 56 12.57 -9.85 1.28
N GLY A 57 11.79 -10.02 2.35
CA GLY A 57 11.25 -11.33 2.74
C GLY A 57 10.44 -11.94 1.61
N HIS A 58 9.58 -11.14 0.99
CA HIS A 58 8.72 -11.57 -0.11
C HIS A 58 9.48 -11.84 -1.42
N ALA A 59 10.47 -11.01 -1.77
CA ALA A 59 11.13 -11.10 -3.07
C ALA A 59 12.34 -12.02 -3.10
N PHE A 60 13.03 -12.21 -1.96
CA PHE A 60 14.31 -12.93 -1.94
C PHE A 60 14.22 -14.33 -1.32
N VAL A 61 13.21 -14.56 -0.48
CA VAL A 61 13.18 -15.77 0.34
C VAL A 61 11.95 -16.62 0.04
N PRO A 62 12.11 -17.86 -0.45
CA PRO A 62 11.01 -18.81 -0.50
C PRO A 62 10.32 -18.97 0.89
N PRO A 63 9.02 -19.29 0.95
CA PRO A 63 8.21 -19.97 -0.06
C PRO A 63 7.32 -19.07 -0.94
N THR A 64 7.56 -17.77 -1.00
CA THR A 64 6.78 -16.90 -1.91
C THR A 64 6.90 -17.35 -3.37
N PRO A 65 5.83 -17.20 -4.19
CA PRO A 65 5.80 -17.76 -5.54
C PRO A 65 6.91 -17.28 -6.47
N GLY A 66 7.33 -16.03 -6.35
CA GLY A 66 8.37 -15.44 -7.22
C GLY A 66 9.68 -16.21 -7.15
N PRO A 67 10.36 -16.26 -5.99
CA PRO A 67 11.61 -17.01 -5.83
C PRO A 67 11.48 -18.50 -6.14
N VAL A 68 10.33 -19.11 -5.80
CA VAL A 68 10.09 -20.54 -6.07
C VAL A 68 10.04 -20.81 -7.57
N LEU A 69 9.25 -20.05 -8.32
CA LEU A 69 9.12 -20.21 -9.78
C LEU A 69 10.46 -19.97 -10.50
N VAL A 70 11.20 -18.94 -10.10
CA VAL A 70 12.52 -18.66 -10.70
C VAL A 70 13.50 -19.79 -10.41
N ALA A 71 13.53 -20.31 -9.18
CA ALA A 71 14.38 -21.44 -8.82
C ALA A 71 14.04 -22.70 -9.63
N GLU A 72 12.76 -22.97 -9.82
CA GLU A 72 12.27 -24.08 -10.64
C GLU A 72 12.69 -23.93 -12.12
N MET A 73 12.46 -22.75 -12.70
CA MET A 73 12.84 -22.48 -14.09
C MET A 73 14.35 -22.58 -14.34
N LEU A 74 15.18 -22.25 -13.35
CA LEU A 74 16.63 -22.34 -13.42
C LEU A 74 17.20 -23.68 -12.92
N ASN A 75 16.36 -24.62 -12.50
CA ASN A 75 16.75 -25.91 -11.90
C ASN A 75 17.69 -25.73 -10.68
N VAL A 76 17.43 -24.74 -9.82
CA VAL A 76 18.20 -24.45 -8.62
C VAL A 76 17.49 -25.02 -7.39
N GLN A 77 18.25 -25.61 -6.49
CA GLN A 77 17.70 -26.09 -5.21
C GLN A 77 17.26 -24.94 -4.34
N LEU A 78 16.03 -24.98 -3.83
CA LEU A 78 15.43 -23.93 -2.98
C LEU A 78 16.27 -23.61 -1.74
N SER A 79 16.99 -24.59 -1.20
CA SER A 79 17.90 -24.40 -0.05
C SER A 79 19.00 -23.35 -0.31
N TYR A 80 19.58 -23.34 -1.52
CA TYR A 80 20.55 -22.30 -1.90
C TYR A 80 19.90 -20.93 -2.05
N VAL A 81 18.68 -20.88 -2.61
CA VAL A 81 17.94 -19.62 -2.75
C VAL A 81 17.59 -19.04 -1.38
N ILE A 82 17.13 -19.88 -0.45
CA ILE A 82 16.84 -19.45 0.93
C ILE A 82 18.10 -18.94 1.62
N MET A 83 19.20 -19.69 1.55
CA MET A 83 20.47 -19.30 2.18
C MET A 83 20.99 -17.97 1.64
N LEU A 84 21.07 -17.81 0.32
CA LEU A 84 21.52 -16.58 -0.31
C LEU A 84 20.53 -15.43 -0.11
N GLY A 85 19.24 -15.71 -0.16
CA GLY A 85 18.19 -14.72 0.10
C GLY A 85 18.28 -14.13 1.51
N ILE A 86 18.62 -14.93 2.51
CA ILE A 86 18.86 -14.45 3.88
C ILE A 86 20.19 -13.69 3.98
N VAL A 87 21.28 -14.25 3.45
CA VAL A 87 22.62 -13.65 3.51
C VAL A 87 22.66 -12.27 2.83
N ILE A 88 22.02 -12.14 1.67
CA ILE A 88 21.94 -10.87 0.93
C ILE A 88 20.81 -9.98 1.50
N GLY A 89 19.70 -10.58 1.89
CA GLY A 89 18.52 -9.87 2.36
C GLY A 89 18.74 -9.13 3.68
N ILE A 90 19.51 -9.67 4.63
CA ILE A 90 19.78 -9.00 5.89
C ILE A 90 20.55 -7.68 5.68
N PRO A 91 21.69 -7.64 4.98
CA PRO A 91 22.35 -6.36 4.67
C PRO A 91 21.47 -5.39 3.88
N ALA A 92 20.72 -5.90 2.89
CA ALA A 92 19.81 -5.08 2.11
C ALA A 92 18.70 -4.47 3.00
N MET A 93 18.11 -5.24 3.92
CA MET A 93 17.12 -4.76 4.88
C MET A 93 17.72 -3.70 5.81
N ILE A 94 18.95 -3.86 6.27
CA ILE A 94 19.62 -2.88 7.12
C ILE A 94 19.80 -1.56 6.39
N LEU A 95 20.30 -1.59 5.17
CA LEU A 95 20.57 -0.38 4.37
C LEU A 95 19.29 0.31 3.92
N ALA A 96 18.39 -0.43 3.29
CA ALA A 96 17.12 0.11 2.78
C ALA A 96 16.09 0.40 3.89
N GLY A 97 16.18 -0.28 5.02
CA GLY A 97 15.28 -0.13 6.16
C GLY A 97 15.76 0.91 7.18
N PRO A 98 16.35 0.49 8.31
CA PRO A 98 16.68 1.39 9.41
C PRO A 98 17.62 2.54 9.03
N VAL A 99 18.61 2.31 8.14
CA VAL A 99 19.56 3.35 7.74
C VAL A 99 18.88 4.38 6.86
N PHE A 100 18.26 3.97 5.75
CA PHE A 100 17.55 4.87 4.86
C PHE A 100 16.30 5.47 5.51
N GLY A 101 15.56 4.70 6.31
CA GLY A 101 14.38 5.19 7.04
C GLY A 101 14.72 6.31 8.03
N LYS A 102 15.89 6.24 8.68
CA LYS A 102 16.39 7.34 9.53
C LYS A 102 16.76 8.57 8.68
N PHE A 103 17.44 8.37 7.57
CA PHE A 103 17.79 9.46 6.64
C PHE A 103 16.52 10.13 6.09
N ALA A 104 15.58 9.36 5.56
CA ALA A 104 14.33 9.86 5.02
C ALA A 104 13.48 10.57 6.10
N GLY A 105 13.40 9.98 7.29
CA GLY A 105 12.64 10.58 8.39
C GLY A 105 13.21 11.91 8.92
N ASN A 106 14.49 12.14 8.74
CA ASN A 106 15.14 13.38 9.18
C ASN A 106 15.21 14.46 8.09
N ASN A 107 15.30 14.05 6.82
CA ASN A 107 15.60 14.97 5.71
C ASN A 107 14.44 15.16 4.72
N ILE A 108 13.48 14.23 4.66
CA ILE A 108 12.31 14.36 3.82
C ILE A 108 11.20 14.94 4.69
N PRO A 109 10.77 16.21 4.45
CA PRO A 109 9.65 16.75 5.18
C PRO A 109 8.43 15.87 4.88
N PHE A 110 7.84 15.31 5.94
CA PHE A 110 6.52 14.71 5.84
C PHE A 110 5.56 15.89 5.62
N MET A 111 5.33 16.22 4.35
CA MET A 111 4.22 17.09 4.00
C MET A 111 2.98 16.44 4.61
N LYS A 112 2.21 17.20 5.39
CA LYS A 112 0.85 16.77 5.73
C LYS A 112 0.11 16.78 4.39
N PRO A 113 0.01 15.64 3.67
CA PRO A 113 -0.77 15.64 2.43
C PRO A 113 -2.19 15.96 2.86
N ALA A 114 -2.91 16.71 2.03
CA ALA A 114 -4.31 16.94 2.27
C ALA A 114 -4.96 15.59 2.58
N GLN A 115 -5.62 15.47 3.70
CA GLN A 115 -6.14 14.20 4.25
C GLN A 115 -6.91 13.40 3.20
N LEU A 116 -7.61 14.09 2.31
CA LEU A 116 -8.34 13.51 1.19
C LEU A 116 -7.42 12.86 0.15
N VAL A 117 -6.28 13.49 -0.15
CA VAL A 117 -5.31 12.96 -1.13
C VAL A 117 -4.68 11.66 -0.60
N VAL A 118 -4.35 11.61 0.69
CA VAL A 118 -3.85 10.37 1.32
C VAL A 118 -4.90 9.27 1.25
N ALA A 119 -6.14 9.59 1.60
CA ALA A 119 -7.24 8.64 1.59
C ALA A 119 -7.50 8.09 0.17
N PHE A 120 -7.51 8.96 -0.82
CA PHE A 120 -7.63 8.59 -2.23
C PHE A 120 -6.48 7.69 -2.67
N LEU A 121 -5.23 8.07 -2.40
CA LEU A 121 -4.04 7.33 -2.85
C LEU A 121 -3.94 5.96 -2.19
N VAL A 122 -4.27 5.85 -0.90
CA VAL A 122 -4.29 4.55 -0.20
C VAL A 122 -5.36 3.65 -0.82
N ALA A 123 -6.56 4.15 -1.05
CA ALA A 123 -7.62 3.38 -1.69
C ALA A 123 -7.28 2.98 -3.14
N ALA A 124 -6.69 3.89 -3.92
CA ALA A 124 -6.25 3.62 -5.29
C ALA A 124 -5.11 2.58 -5.35
N ALA A 125 -4.14 2.65 -4.44
CA ALA A 125 -3.07 1.67 -4.36
C ALA A 125 -3.62 0.26 -4.05
N VAL A 126 -4.54 0.15 -3.09
CA VAL A 126 -5.22 -1.12 -2.79
C VAL A 126 -6.07 -1.57 -3.99
N ARG A 127 -6.76 -0.64 -4.68
CA ARG A 127 -7.55 -0.94 -5.87
C ARG A 127 -6.73 -1.59 -6.97
N VAL A 128 -5.59 -0.99 -7.29
CA VAL A 128 -4.67 -1.52 -8.31
C VAL A 128 -4.11 -2.88 -7.91
N SER A 129 -3.87 -3.12 -6.62
CA SER A 129 -3.32 -4.38 -6.13
C SER A 129 -4.35 -5.51 -6.07
N VAL A 130 -5.57 -5.23 -5.56
CA VAL A 130 -6.58 -6.25 -5.22
C VAL A 130 -7.65 -6.41 -6.30
N GLY A 131 -7.93 -5.38 -7.09
CA GLY A 131 -8.92 -5.40 -8.17
C GLY A 131 -10.37 -5.20 -7.74
N SER A 132 -10.72 -5.38 -6.46
CA SER A 132 -12.09 -5.21 -5.95
C SER A 132 -12.28 -3.81 -5.37
N ALA A 133 -13.27 -3.06 -5.86
CA ALA A 133 -13.63 -1.74 -5.34
C ALA A 133 -14.05 -1.82 -3.86
N THR A 134 -14.94 -2.74 -3.51
CA THR A 134 -15.43 -2.91 -2.15
C THR A 134 -14.31 -3.25 -1.17
N VAL A 135 -13.44 -4.20 -1.54
CA VAL A 135 -12.28 -4.58 -0.70
C VAL A 135 -11.33 -3.39 -0.56
N SER A 136 -11.06 -2.67 -1.65
CA SER A 136 -10.16 -1.50 -1.63
C SER A 136 -10.67 -0.39 -0.72
N MET A 137 -11.97 -0.08 -0.79
CA MET A 137 -12.61 0.93 0.08
C MET A 137 -12.56 0.49 1.55
N THR A 138 -12.92 -0.76 1.83
CA THR A 138 -12.96 -1.29 3.21
C THR A 138 -11.56 -1.32 3.84
N MET A 139 -10.56 -1.78 3.11
CA MET A 139 -9.18 -1.84 3.59
C MET A 139 -8.61 -0.42 3.78
N ALA A 140 -8.83 0.48 2.81
CA ALA A 140 -8.40 1.86 2.93
C ALA A 140 -9.09 2.56 4.11
N ALA A 141 -10.37 2.35 4.32
CA ALA A 141 -11.10 2.88 5.46
C ALA A 141 -10.51 2.39 6.79
N GLY A 142 -10.19 1.11 6.92
CA GLY A 142 -9.53 0.54 8.11
C GLY A 142 -8.17 1.18 8.39
N ILE A 143 -7.34 1.37 7.36
CA ILE A 143 -6.04 2.03 7.47
C ILE A 143 -6.23 3.49 7.89
N ILE A 144 -7.07 4.24 7.19
CA ILE A 144 -7.31 5.67 7.41
C ILE A 144 -7.92 5.92 8.79
N ALA A 145 -8.88 5.09 9.23
CA ALA A 145 -9.51 5.23 10.54
C ALA A 145 -8.51 5.10 11.70
N SER A 146 -7.41 4.37 11.51
CA SER A 146 -6.33 4.24 12.51
C SER A 146 -5.37 5.45 12.53
N MET A 147 -5.46 6.35 11.55
CA MET A 147 -4.55 7.49 11.43
C MET A 147 -4.97 8.66 12.33
N PRO A 148 -3.99 9.40 12.89
CA PRO A 148 -4.26 10.61 13.70
C PRO A 148 -5.06 11.68 12.95
N MET A 149 -4.97 11.69 11.63
CA MET A 149 -5.61 12.70 10.79
C MET A 149 -7.14 12.67 10.87
N VAL A 150 -7.73 11.58 11.34
CA VAL A 150 -9.18 11.41 11.47
C VAL A 150 -9.70 11.92 12.82
N SER A 151 -8.80 12.04 13.81
CA SER A 151 -9.16 12.48 15.15
C SER A 151 -9.58 13.95 15.16
N GLY A 152 -10.80 14.23 15.61
CA GLY A 152 -11.34 15.58 15.73
C GLY A 152 -12.01 16.13 14.47
N LEU A 153 -12.18 15.31 13.42
CA LEU A 153 -12.93 15.69 12.24
C LEU A 153 -14.45 15.73 12.53
N SER A 154 -15.14 16.71 11.98
CA SER A 154 -16.60 16.79 11.98
C SER A 154 -17.22 15.66 11.16
N GLN A 155 -18.51 15.38 11.38
CA GLN A 155 -19.24 14.37 10.60
C GLN A 155 -19.22 14.66 9.09
N LEU A 156 -19.26 15.94 8.72
CA LEU A 156 -19.24 16.36 7.32
C LEU A 156 -17.84 16.17 6.69
N GLN A 157 -16.78 16.42 7.46
CA GLN A 157 -15.40 16.13 7.04
C GLN A 157 -15.17 14.61 6.90
N LEU A 158 -15.71 13.81 7.82
CA LEU A 158 -15.65 12.35 7.73
C LEU A 158 -16.42 11.83 6.50
N ALA A 159 -17.58 12.39 6.21
CA ALA A 159 -18.34 12.05 4.99
C ALA A 159 -17.52 12.40 3.73
N THR A 160 -16.87 13.57 3.70
CA THR A 160 -16.01 13.97 2.58
C THR A 160 -14.79 13.05 2.42
N LEU A 161 -14.20 12.63 3.53
CA LEU A 161 -13.12 11.64 3.57
C LEU A 161 -13.58 10.28 3.01
N THR A 162 -14.79 9.88 3.33
CA THR A 162 -15.42 8.65 2.79
C THR A 162 -15.55 8.72 1.27
N ILE A 163 -15.96 9.87 0.72
CA ILE A 163 -16.01 10.07 -0.74
C ILE A 163 -14.61 10.00 -1.37
N ALA A 164 -13.58 10.53 -0.72
CA ALA A 164 -12.22 10.44 -1.21
C ALA A 164 -11.71 8.99 -1.25
N ILE A 165 -12.04 8.18 -0.24
CA ILE A 165 -11.75 6.73 -0.21
C ILE A 165 -12.50 6.02 -1.35
N ALA A 166 -13.78 6.32 -1.53
CA ALA A 166 -14.60 5.73 -2.59
C ALA A 166 -14.07 6.09 -3.98
N ALA A 167 -13.67 7.34 -4.18
CA ALA A 167 -13.07 7.82 -5.41
C ALA A 167 -11.76 7.06 -5.76
N GLY A 168 -10.89 6.86 -4.77
CA GLY A 168 -9.67 6.07 -4.93
C GLY A 168 -9.96 4.58 -5.19
N GLY A 169 -10.91 3.99 -4.46
CA GLY A 169 -11.33 2.61 -4.64
C GLY A 169 -12.04 2.31 -5.97
N THR A 170 -12.50 3.34 -6.67
CA THR A 170 -13.10 3.24 -8.02
C THR A 170 -12.06 3.43 -9.12
N ALA A 171 -11.13 4.37 -8.93
CA ALA A 171 -10.11 4.70 -9.93
C ALA A 171 -9.25 3.50 -10.32
N PHE A 172 -8.73 3.55 -11.55
CA PHE A 172 -7.74 2.58 -12.07
C PHE A 172 -8.20 1.11 -12.12
N SER A 173 -9.52 0.86 -12.24
CA SER A 173 -10.04 -0.48 -12.51
C SER A 173 -9.45 -1.04 -13.80
N HIS A 174 -8.88 -2.25 -13.76
CA HIS A 174 -8.20 -2.88 -14.89
C HIS A 174 -8.36 -4.41 -14.85
N VAL A 175 -7.48 -5.14 -15.51
CA VAL A 175 -7.58 -6.59 -15.72
C VAL A 175 -7.70 -7.47 -14.46
N ASN A 176 -7.43 -6.94 -13.28
CA ASN A 176 -7.62 -7.65 -12.02
C ASN A 176 -9.05 -7.50 -11.44
N ASP A 177 -9.90 -6.69 -12.06
CA ASP A 177 -11.26 -6.40 -11.61
C ASP A 177 -12.31 -7.24 -12.36
N SER A 178 -13.24 -7.83 -11.62
CA SER A 178 -14.37 -8.55 -12.19
C SER A 178 -15.27 -7.66 -13.06
N GLY A 179 -15.45 -6.39 -12.70
CA GLY A 179 -16.18 -5.40 -13.49
C GLY A 179 -15.56 -5.15 -14.85
N PHE A 180 -14.22 -5.15 -14.94
CA PHE A 180 -13.51 -5.07 -16.20
C PHE A 180 -13.85 -6.23 -17.14
N TRP A 181 -13.83 -7.44 -16.65
CA TRP A 181 -14.15 -8.63 -17.46
C TRP A 181 -15.63 -8.72 -17.81
N LEU A 182 -16.50 -8.29 -16.91
CA LEU A 182 -17.93 -8.23 -17.17
C LEU A 182 -18.25 -7.22 -18.29
N SER A 183 -17.70 -6.01 -18.22
CA SER A 183 -17.89 -4.98 -19.26
C SER A 183 -17.33 -5.42 -20.60
N LYS A 184 -16.13 -6.01 -20.63
CA LYS A 184 -15.55 -6.60 -21.83
C LYS A 184 -16.47 -7.64 -22.47
N SER A 185 -17.04 -8.53 -21.67
CA SER A 185 -17.91 -9.60 -22.14
C SER A 185 -19.25 -9.09 -22.67
N LEU A 186 -19.85 -8.11 -21.96
CA LEU A 186 -21.15 -7.54 -22.35
C LEU A 186 -21.08 -6.67 -23.61
N PHE A 187 -19.95 -5.96 -23.80
CA PHE A 187 -19.75 -5.10 -24.99
C PHE A 187 -19.02 -5.80 -26.13
N GLU A 188 -18.63 -7.09 -25.93
CA GLU A 188 -17.94 -7.91 -26.94
C GLU A 188 -16.69 -7.24 -27.51
N VAL A 189 -15.94 -6.53 -26.66
CA VAL A 189 -14.71 -5.83 -27.04
C VAL A 189 -13.46 -6.57 -26.59
N ASP A 190 -12.30 -6.25 -27.19
CA ASP A 190 -11.02 -6.78 -26.76
C ASP A 190 -10.50 -6.07 -25.50
N GLU A 191 -9.49 -6.65 -24.83
CA GLU A 191 -8.90 -6.12 -23.59
C GLU A 191 -8.35 -4.71 -23.78
N LYS A 192 -7.71 -4.47 -24.92
CA LYS A 192 -7.10 -3.17 -25.25
C LYS A 192 -8.16 -2.07 -25.38
N THR A 193 -9.27 -2.39 -26.01
CA THR A 193 -10.41 -1.46 -26.12
C THR A 193 -11.07 -1.25 -24.76
N ASN A 194 -11.22 -2.30 -23.97
CA ASN A 194 -11.80 -2.20 -22.63
C ASN A 194 -10.91 -1.38 -21.68
N LEU A 195 -9.59 -1.50 -21.75
CA LEU A 195 -8.66 -0.63 -21.02
C LEU A 195 -8.80 0.86 -21.42
N LYS A 196 -9.07 1.15 -22.69
CA LYS A 196 -9.25 2.53 -23.17
C LYS A 196 -10.63 3.11 -22.87
N THR A 197 -11.61 2.29 -22.58
CA THR A 197 -12.99 2.69 -22.30
C THR A 197 -13.33 2.56 -20.82
N TRP A 198 -13.43 1.36 -20.31
CA TRP A 198 -13.80 1.05 -18.91
C TRP A 198 -12.79 1.67 -17.92
N THR A 199 -11.50 1.33 -18.04
CA THR A 199 -10.48 1.82 -17.12
C THR A 199 -10.38 3.35 -17.13
N VAL A 200 -10.48 3.96 -18.31
CA VAL A 200 -10.46 5.43 -18.44
C VAL A 200 -11.71 6.04 -17.81
N MET A 201 -12.87 5.47 -18.04
CA MET A 201 -14.13 5.93 -17.43
C MET A 201 -14.09 5.86 -15.91
N GLU A 202 -13.69 4.71 -15.34
CA GLU A 202 -13.54 4.51 -13.91
C GLU A 202 -12.50 5.48 -13.30
N THR A 203 -11.42 5.75 -14.02
CA THR A 203 -10.40 6.71 -13.60
C THR A 203 -10.95 8.15 -13.59
N ILE A 204 -11.73 8.53 -14.59
CA ILE A 204 -12.40 9.84 -14.65
C ILE A 204 -13.36 9.99 -13.46
N VAL A 205 -14.16 8.95 -13.15
CA VAL A 205 -15.08 8.94 -12.00
C VAL A 205 -14.29 9.16 -10.70
N GLY A 206 -13.19 8.45 -10.50
CA GLY A 206 -12.32 8.63 -9.33
C GLY A 206 -11.71 10.04 -9.25
N LEU A 207 -11.20 10.57 -10.35
CA LEU A 207 -10.63 11.93 -10.38
C LEU A 207 -11.67 13.02 -10.12
N VAL A 208 -12.85 12.92 -10.71
CA VAL A 208 -13.95 13.85 -10.44
C VAL A 208 -14.40 13.73 -8.97
N GLY A 209 -14.45 12.51 -8.44
CA GLY A 209 -14.77 12.24 -7.04
C GLY A 209 -13.83 12.93 -6.06
N ILE A 210 -12.51 12.81 -6.26
CA ILE A 210 -11.52 13.46 -5.38
C ILE A 210 -11.53 15.00 -5.53
N VAL A 211 -11.74 15.53 -6.72
CA VAL A 211 -11.88 16.96 -6.94
C VAL A 211 -13.12 17.49 -6.23
N GLY A 212 -14.27 16.84 -6.40
CA GLY A 212 -15.53 17.19 -5.71
C GLY A 212 -15.39 17.12 -4.19
N ALA A 213 -14.79 16.05 -3.67
CA ALA A 213 -14.51 15.93 -2.24
C ALA A 213 -13.60 17.06 -1.74
N THR A 214 -12.59 17.46 -2.52
CA THR A 214 -11.69 18.55 -2.15
C THR A 214 -12.42 19.89 -2.08
N ILE A 215 -13.30 20.18 -3.03
CA ILE A 215 -14.13 21.41 -3.03
C ILE A 215 -15.01 21.44 -1.78
N VAL A 216 -15.73 20.36 -1.50
CA VAL A 216 -16.59 20.28 -0.31
C VAL A 216 -15.77 20.40 0.97
N TRP A 217 -14.59 19.78 1.03
CA TRP A 217 -13.69 19.88 2.18
C TRP A 217 -13.34 21.35 2.49
N PHE A 218 -12.99 22.14 1.50
CA PHE A 218 -12.70 23.57 1.71
C PHE A 218 -13.91 24.42 2.15
N ILE A 219 -15.13 23.95 1.86
CA ILE A 219 -16.36 24.64 2.29
C ILE A 219 -16.66 24.30 3.77
N VAL A 220 -16.29 23.11 4.24
CA VAL A 220 -16.64 22.59 5.56
C VAL A 220 -15.47 22.60 6.57
N SER A 221 -14.28 23.05 6.15
CA SER A 221 -13.14 23.29 7.01
C SER A 221 -13.18 24.67 7.61
#